data_3044de899f5328f5aa53b42922672e80
#
_entry.id   3044de899f5328f5aa53b42922672e80
#
_cell.length_a   1.000
_cell.length_b   1.000
_cell.length_c   1.000
_cell.angle_alpha   90.00
_cell.angle_beta   90.00
_cell.angle_gamma   90.00
#
_symmetry.space_group_name_H-M   'P 1'
#
loop_
_entity.id
_entity.type
_entity.pdbx_description
1 polymer ?
#
loop_
_entity_poly.entity_id
_entity_poly.type
_entity_poly.pdbx_seq_one_letter_code
_entity_poly.pdbx_strand_id
1 'polypeptide(L)' 'MNEDDIVYRLRKRAEIRRQIADRKSVQEGRPDRIADLLEEAAIEIERLRNERTRS' A
#
# COMPACT_ATOMS: atom_id res chain seq x y z
N MET A 1 -4.42 10.03 -11.27
CA MET A 1 -3.78 8.72 -11.11
C MET A 1 -4.65 7.67 -11.78
N ASN A 2 -4.06 6.84 -12.62
CA ASN A 2 -4.78 5.86 -13.43
C ASN A 2 -4.96 4.55 -12.68
N GLU A 3 -6.06 3.86 -12.90
CA GLU A 3 -6.31 2.55 -12.30
C GLU A 3 -5.24 1.52 -12.64
N ASP A 4 -4.58 1.70 -13.78
CA ASP A 4 -3.50 0.80 -14.19
C ASP A 4 -2.16 1.15 -13.57
N ASP A 5 -2.08 2.26 -12.84
CA ASP A 5 -0.84 2.66 -12.18
C ASP A 5 -0.52 1.70 -11.03
N ILE A 6 0.73 1.26 -10.96
CA ILE A 6 1.16 0.33 -9.92
C ILE A 6 0.98 0.93 -8.52
N VAL A 7 1.20 2.23 -8.35
CA VAL A 7 1.01 2.88 -7.06
C VAL A 7 -0.45 2.81 -6.63
N TYR A 8 -1.36 3.09 -7.55
CA TYR A 8 -2.79 2.99 -7.26
C TYR A 8 -3.16 1.56 -6.86
N ARG A 9 -2.67 0.58 -7.59
CA ARG A 9 -2.98 -0.83 -7.34
C ARG A 9 -2.43 -1.29 -6.00
N LEU A 10 -1.22 -0.86 -5.65
CA LEU A 10 -0.63 -1.21 -4.36
C LEU A 10 -1.44 -0.64 -3.20
N ARG A 11 -1.80 0.63 -3.30
CA ARG A 11 -2.59 1.28 -2.25
C ARG A 11 -3.97 0.65 -2.12
N LYS A 12 -4.58 0.31 -3.24
CA LYS A 12 -5.89 -0.31 -3.23
C LYS A 12 -5.84 -1.69 -2.55
N ARG A 13 -4.82 -2.47 -2.87
CA ARG A 13 -4.66 -3.77 -2.24
C ARG A 13 -4.38 -3.66 -0.75
N ALA A 14 -3.58 -2.68 -0.34
CA ALA A 14 -3.32 -2.45 1.07
C ALA A 14 -4.61 -2.10 1.80
N GLU A 15 -5.42 -1.24 1.21
CA GLU A 15 -6.70 -0.85 1.78
C GLU A 15 -7.62 -2.06 1.95
N ILE A 16 -7.73 -2.88 0.92
CA ILE A 16 -8.58 -4.08 0.97
C ILE A 16 -8.10 -5.03 2.06
N ARG A 17 -6.81 -5.26 2.15
CA ARG A 17 -6.28 -6.14 3.19
C ARG A 17 -6.53 -5.61 4.58
N ARG A 18 -6.45 -4.30 4.78
CA ARG A 18 -6.72 -3.71 6.08
C ARG A 18 -8.18 -3.85 6.47
N GLN A 19 -9.09 -3.74 5.51
CA GLN A 19 -10.50 -3.94 5.77
C GLN A 19 -10.79 -5.38 6.17
N ILE A 20 -10.17 -6.34 5.53
CA ILE A 20 -10.30 -7.75 5.86
C ILE A 20 -9.66 -8.02 7.22
N ALA A 21 -8.49 -7.45 7.46
CA ALA A 21 -7.76 -7.66 8.72
C ALA A 21 -8.54 -7.11 9.92
N ASP A 22 -9.24 -5.99 9.74
CA ASP A 22 -10.04 -5.43 10.82
C ASP A 22 -11.09 -6.39 11.33
N ARG A 23 -11.62 -7.21 10.45
CA ARG A 23 -12.64 -8.18 10.85
C ARG A 23 -12.05 -9.38 11.60
N LYS A 24 -10.81 -9.73 11.30
CA LYS A 24 -10.14 -10.88 11.91
C LYS A 24 -9.15 -10.53 13.00
N SER A 25 -8.48 -9.39 12.85
CA SER A 25 -7.37 -9.03 13.74
C SER A 25 -7.84 -8.57 15.11
N VAL A 26 -9.11 -8.29 15.26
CA VAL A 26 -9.66 -8.03 16.59
C VAL A 26 -9.37 -9.18 17.53
N GLN A 27 -9.23 -10.38 16.98
CA GLN A 27 -8.94 -11.58 17.76
C GLN A 27 -7.45 -11.82 17.98
N GLU A 28 -6.59 -11.32 17.10
CA GLU A 28 -5.16 -11.62 17.17
C GLU A 28 -4.28 -10.42 17.49
N GLY A 29 -4.76 -9.21 17.25
CA GLY A 29 -4.03 -8.00 17.58
C GLY A 29 -2.73 -7.81 16.81
N ARG A 30 -2.58 -8.45 15.66
CA ARG A 30 -1.36 -8.36 14.86
C ARG A 30 -1.53 -7.39 13.70
N PRO A 31 -0.55 -6.49 13.47
CA PRO A 31 -0.60 -5.63 12.29
C PRO A 31 -0.44 -6.46 11.02
N ASP A 32 -1.08 -6.01 9.95
CA ASP A 32 -0.93 -6.67 8.65
C ASP A 32 0.36 -6.18 7.99
N ARG A 33 1.41 -7.00 8.08
CA ARG A 33 2.70 -6.66 7.52
C ARG A 33 2.67 -6.58 6.00
N ILE A 34 1.77 -7.34 5.38
CA ILE A 34 1.67 -7.30 3.92
C ILE A 34 1.06 -5.98 3.48
N ALA A 35 0.04 -5.50 4.18
CA ALA A 35 -0.53 -4.19 3.88
C ALA A 35 0.51 -3.08 4.07
N ASP A 36 1.28 -3.15 5.15
CA ASP A 36 2.35 -2.19 5.39
C ASP A 36 3.39 -2.22 4.27
N LEU A 37 3.77 -3.39 3.83
CA LEU A 37 4.74 -3.55 2.75
C LEU A 37 4.21 -3.01 1.43
N LEU A 38 2.94 -3.22 1.16
CA LEU A 38 2.31 -2.68 -0.04
C LEU A 38 2.33 -1.16 -0.04
N GLU A 39 2.02 -0.55 1.08
CA GLU A 39 2.06 0.91 1.21
C GLU A 39 3.48 1.43 1.11
N GLU A 40 4.42 0.77 1.77
CA GLU A 40 5.82 1.14 1.70
C GLU A 40 6.33 1.09 0.27
N ALA A 41 5.97 0.06 -0.47
CA ALA A 41 6.35 -0.05 -1.87
C ALA A 41 5.77 1.10 -2.69
N ALA A 42 4.51 1.46 -2.44
CA ALA A 42 3.87 2.56 -3.15
C ALA A 42 4.59 3.88 -2.87
N ILE A 43 4.92 4.13 -1.61
CA ILE A 43 5.65 5.34 -1.21
C ILE A 43 7.02 5.39 -1.89
N GLU A 44 7.72 4.28 -1.90
CA GLU A 44 9.05 4.22 -2.51
C GLU A 44 9.00 4.47 -4.01
N ILE A 45 8.00 3.91 -4.68
CA ILE A 45 7.82 4.14 -6.11
C ILE A 45 7.52 5.62 -6.39
N GLU A 46 6.66 6.23 -5.59
CA GLU A 46 6.36 7.65 -5.76
C GLU A 46 7.60 8.52 -5.54
N ARG A 47 8.38 8.17 -4.52
CA ARG A 47 9.61 8.91 -4.24
C ARG A 47 10.58 8.84 -5.41
N LEU A 48 10.77 7.66 -5.97
CA LEU A 48 11.65 7.47 -7.12
C LEU A 48 11.15 8.23 -8.34
N ARG A 49 9.84 8.24 -8.56
CA ARG A 49 9.24 9.01 -9.66
C ARG A 49 9.48 10.50 -9.48
N ASN A 50 9.35 11.00 -8.26
CA ASN A 50 9.59 12.42 -7.98
C ASN A 50 11.04 12.79 -8.18
N GLU A 51 11.97 11.93 -7.80
CA GLU A 51 13.38 12.16 -8.03
C GLU A 51 13.72 12.27 -9.51
N ARG A 52 13.10 11.39 -10.32
CA ARG A 52 13.31 11.45 -11.78
C ARG A 52 12.74 12.72 -12.37
N THR A 53 11.64 13.20 -11.85
CA THR A 53 10.99 14.39 -12.38
C THR A 53 11.80 15.66 -12.06
N ARG A 54 12.53 15.66 -10.96
CA ARG A 54 13.33 16.82 -10.55
C ARG A 54 14.61 17.00 -11.34
N SER A 55 15.10 15.95 -11.93
CA SER A 55 16.31 16.05 -12.75
C SER A 55 15.97 16.33 -14.22
#